data_ad720c0a9c57fc125b8ff13665b4ba45
#
_entry.id   ad720c0a9c57fc125b8ff13665b4ba45
#
_cell.length_a   1.000
_cell.length_b   1.000
_cell.length_c   1.000
_cell.angle_alpha   90.00
_cell.angle_beta   90.00
_cell.angle_gamma   90.00
#
_symmetry.space_group_name_H-M   'P 1'
#
loop_
_entity.id
_entity.type
_entity.pdbx_description
1 polymer ?
#
loop_
_entity_poly.entity_id
_entity_poly.type
_entity_poly.pdbx_seq_one_letter_code
_entity_poly.pdbx_strand_id
1 'polypeptide(L)'
;MKYPFSHIGIPTAEEKNWDGFYAPGKIHYTDFTKDEFGIEWIKCDADSPMPKLFRELPHVAYLVENIEEALKGKNILVETFSPGAGVRVAFIVHNGAPVEFMEIKNP
;
A
#
# COMPACT_ATOMS: atom_id res chain seq x y z
N MET A 1 -8.30 17.92 1.29
CA MET A 1 -7.21 16.94 1.08
C MET A 1 -6.38 17.33 -0.14
N LYS A 2 -5.09 17.16 -0.04
CA LYS A 2 -4.20 17.51 -1.14
C LYS A 2 -4.25 16.51 -2.28
N TYR A 3 -4.48 15.22 -1.96
CA TYR A 3 -4.48 14.13 -2.95
C TYR A 3 -5.81 13.40 -2.94
N PRO A 4 -6.26 12.88 -4.10
CA PRO A 4 -7.46 12.05 -4.14
C PRO A 4 -7.29 10.79 -3.31
N PHE A 5 -8.28 10.46 -2.51
CA PHE A 5 -8.31 9.23 -1.75
C PHE A 5 -8.48 8.03 -2.69
N SER A 6 -7.75 6.95 -2.43
CA SER A 6 -7.86 5.71 -3.21
C SER A 6 -8.55 4.59 -2.43
N HIS A 7 -7.93 4.15 -1.34
CA HIS A 7 -8.44 3.00 -0.58
C HIS A 7 -7.80 2.96 0.82
N ILE A 8 -8.25 1.99 1.61
CA ILE A 8 -7.67 1.70 2.92
C ILE A 8 -7.13 0.27 2.87
N GLY A 9 -5.88 0.10 3.29
CA GLY A 9 -5.27 -1.20 3.46
C GLY A 9 -5.32 -1.62 4.91
N ILE A 10 -5.82 -2.83 5.18
CA ILE A 10 -5.95 -3.34 6.55
C ILE A 10 -5.25 -4.68 6.68
N PRO A 11 -4.24 -4.78 7.55
CA PRO A 11 -3.59 -6.06 7.83
C PRO A 11 -4.56 -7.02 8.54
N THR A 12 -4.51 -8.29 8.17
CA THR A 12 -5.32 -9.33 8.78
C THR A 12 -4.51 -10.61 8.95
N ALA A 13 -4.83 -11.38 9.98
CA ALA A 13 -4.28 -12.72 10.16
C ALA A 13 -5.19 -13.80 9.53
N GLU A 14 -6.38 -13.41 9.08
CA GLU A 14 -7.31 -14.37 8.47
C GLU A 14 -6.90 -14.73 7.06
N GLU A 15 -7.16 -15.99 6.67
CA GLU A 15 -7.02 -16.40 5.29
C GLU A 15 -8.18 -15.84 4.46
N LYS A 16 -7.86 -15.37 3.27
CA LYS A 16 -8.81 -14.81 2.31
C LYS A 16 -8.57 -15.43 0.95
N ASN A 17 -9.48 -15.20 0.02
CA ASN A 17 -9.25 -15.50 -1.38
C ASN A 17 -8.42 -14.36 -1.96
N TRP A 18 -7.10 -14.53 -1.92
CA TRP A 18 -6.16 -13.47 -2.30
C TRP A 18 -6.20 -13.24 -3.81
N ASP A 19 -6.23 -11.97 -4.21
CA ASP A 19 -6.20 -11.57 -5.62
C ASP A 19 -4.78 -11.44 -6.14
N GLY A 20 -3.82 -11.19 -5.26
CA GLY A 20 -2.43 -11.04 -5.65
C GLY A 20 -1.45 -11.40 -4.54
N PHE A 21 -0.20 -11.59 -4.96
CA PHE A 21 0.92 -11.84 -4.05
C PHE A 21 2.16 -11.12 -4.57
N TYR A 22 2.68 -10.19 -3.78
CA TYR A 22 3.92 -9.49 -4.09
C TYR A 22 5.08 -10.24 -3.45
N ALA A 23 5.79 -11.05 -4.25
CA ALA A 23 6.81 -11.97 -3.74
C ALA A 23 7.97 -11.29 -3.01
N PRO A 24 8.55 -10.17 -3.48
CA PRO A 24 9.66 -9.54 -2.76
C PRO A 24 9.30 -9.10 -1.35
N GLY A 25 8.06 -8.70 -1.11
CA GLY A 25 7.59 -8.29 0.22
C GLY A 25 6.87 -9.39 0.97
N LYS A 26 6.61 -10.54 0.32
CA LYS A 26 5.81 -11.63 0.87
C LYS A 26 4.46 -11.13 1.37
N ILE A 27 3.78 -10.38 0.51
CA ILE A 27 2.51 -9.71 0.80
C ILE A 27 1.40 -10.33 -0.04
N HIS A 28 0.38 -10.88 0.62
CA HIS A 28 -0.87 -11.30 -0.01
C HIS A 28 -1.85 -10.15 0.09
N TYR A 29 -2.64 -9.91 -0.96
CA TYR A 29 -3.60 -8.81 -0.93
C TYR A 29 -4.86 -9.11 -1.74
N THR A 30 -5.96 -8.44 -1.37
CA THR A 30 -7.21 -8.48 -2.12
C THR A 30 -7.32 -7.25 -3.00
N ASP A 31 -8.21 -7.31 -3.99
CA ASP A 31 -8.48 -6.20 -4.90
C ASP A 31 -9.52 -5.27 -4.27
N PHE A 32 -9.09 -4.08 -3.85
CA PHE A 32 -9.97 -3.12 -3.17
C PHE A 32 -11.09 -2.61 -4.09
N THR A 33 -10.94 -2.70 -5.41
CA THR A 33 -11.99 -2.25 -6.34
C THR A 33 -13.19 -3.18 -6.33
N LYS A 34 -13.04 -4.40 -5.82
CA LYS A 34 -14.12 -5.38 -5.68
C LYS A 34 -14.78 -5.33 -4.30
N ASP A 35 -14.22 -4.55 -3.37
CA ASP A 35 -14.73 -4.46 -2.01
C ASP A 35 -15.78 -3.36 -1.91
N GLU A 36 -16.87 -3.63 -1.21
CA GLU A 36 -17.96 -2.66 -1.02
C GLU A 36 -17.47 -1.35 -0.40
N PHE A 37 -16.47 -1.42 0.46
CA PHE A 37 -15.97 -0.26 1.20
C PHE A 37 -14.61 0.23 0.72
N GLY A 38 -14.09 -0.34 -0.37
CA GLY A 38 -12.76 0.04 -0.86
C GLY A 38 -11.63 -0.41 0.04
N ILE A 39 -11.81 -1.53 0.75
CA ILE A 39 -10.79 -2.06 1.66
C ILE A 39 -9.94 -3.08 0.94
N GLU A 40 -8.62 -2.91 1.03
CA GLU A 40 -7.64 -3.89 0.61
C GLU A 40 -7.20 -4.66 1.86
N TRP A 41 -7.53 -5.95 1.92
CA TRP A 41 -7.04 -6.81 2.99
C TRP A 41 -5.63 -7.27 2.66
N ILE A 42 -4.75 -7.26 3.65
CA ILE A 42 -3.33 -7.53 3.48
C ILE A 42 -2.88 -8.55 4.51
N LYS A 43 -2.10 -9.54 4.04
CA LYS A 43 -1.48 -10.48 4.95
C LYS A 43 -0.01 -10.66 4.54
N CYS A 44 0.89 -10.36 5.46
CA CYS A 44 2.30 -10.61 5.27
C CYS A 44 2.65 -11.97 5.83
N ASP A 45 3.49 -12.73 5.11
CA ASP A 45 4.03 -13.98 5.65
C ASP A 45 4.87 -13.69 6.90
N ALA A 46 5.05 -14.70 7.75
CA ALA A 46 5.78 -14.53 9.02
C ALA A 46 7.21 -14.01 8.82
N ASP A 47 7.84 -14.35 7.68
CA ASP A 47 9.19 -13.92 7.34
C ASP A 47 9.23 -12.74 6.36
N SER A 48 8.13 -12.01 6.23
CA SER A 48 8.07 -10.82 5.37
C SER A 48 9.10 -9.78 5.81
N PRO A 49 9.84 -9.17 4.87
CA PRO A 49 10.80 -8.11 5.19
C PRO A 49 10.15 -6.75 5.40
N MET A 50 8.82 -6.65 5.27
CA MET A 50 8.15 -5.36 5.39
C MET A 50 8.26 -4.80 6.80
N PRO A 51 8.31 -3.46 6.95
CA PRO A 51 8.41 -2.82 8.27
C PRO A 51 7.21 -3.15 9.16
N LYS A 52 7.46 -3.12 10.46
CA LYS A 52 6.43 -3.42 11.47
C LYS A 52 5.18 -2.55 11.31
N LEU A 53 5.33 -1.25 11.07
CA LEU A 53 4.19 -0.36 10.88
C LEU A 53 3.31 -0.80 9.71
N PHE A 54 3.93 -1.20 8.59
CA PHE A 54 3.19 -1.70 7.44
C PHE A 54 2.44 -3.00 7.78
N ARG A 55 3.09 -3.90 8.51
CA ARG A 55 2.53 -5.22 8.80
C ARG A 55 1.43 -5.20 9.86
N GLU A 56 1.43 -4.19 10.74
CA GLU A 56 0.56 -4.18 11.91
C GLU A 56 -0.55 -3.14 11.89
N LEU A 57 -0.34 -2.01 11.20
CA LEU A 57 -1.32 -0.93 11.21
C LEU A 57 -2.03 -0.79 9.87
N PRO A 58 -3.31 -0.41 9.89
CA PRO A 58 -3.98 0.02 8.66
C PRO A 58 -3.28 1.23 8.06
N HIS A 59 -3.37 1.37 6.73
CA HIS A 59 -2.88 2.55 6.04
C HIS A 59 -3.95 3.13 5.12
N VAL A 60 -3.92 4.44 4.92
CA VAL A 60 -4.75 5.10 3.92
C VAL A 60 -3.89 5.35 2.68
N ALA A 61 -4.49 5.17 1.52
CA ALA A 61 -3.79 5.31 0.25
C ALA A 61 -4.37 6.45 -0.57
N TYR A 62 -3.49 7.23 -1.17
CA TYR A 62 -3.84 8.37 -2.00
C TYR A 62 -3.20 8.25 -3.37
N LEU A 63 -3.92 8.73 -4.39
CA LEU A 63 -3.39 8.81 -5.74
C LEU A 63 -2.52 10.04 -5.89
N VAL A 64 -1.37 9.87 -6.53
CA VAL A 64 -0.46 10.96 -6.84
C VAL A 64 -0.10 10.90 -8.31
N GLU A 65 0.17 12.06 -8.92
CA GLU A 65 0.58 12.12 -10.32
C GLU A 65 2.03 11.76 -10.51
N ASN A 66 2.88 12.13 -9.56
CA ASN A 66 4.32 11.88 -9.59
C ASN A 66 4.78 11.48 -8.19
N ILE A 67 5.19 10.22 -8.05
CA ILE A 67 5.53 9.69 -6.73
C ILE A 67 6.82 10.30 -6.18
N GLU A 68 7.80 10.59 -7.04
CA GLU A 68 9.04 11.23 -6.61
C GLU A 68 8.78 12.60 -6.00
N GLU A 69 7.89 13.38 -6.64
CA GLU A 69 7.52 14.70 -6.11
C GLU A 69 6.76 14.58 -4.80
N ALA A 70 5.83 13.62 -4.72
CA ALA A 70 5.03 13.42 -3.50
C ALA A 70 5.89 13.04 -2.31
N LEU A 71 7.01 12.33 -2.53
CA LEU A 71 7.88 11.85 -1.46
C LEU A 71 8.86 12.92 -0.95
N LYS A 72 9.03 14.03 -1.65
CA LYS A 72 9.98 15.07 -1.23
C LYS A 72 9.63 15.59 0.17
N GLY A 73 10.62 15.58 1.05
CA GLY A 73 10.46 16.07 2.43
C GLY A 73 9.66 15.15 3.33
N LYS A 74 9.33 13.95 2.88
CA LYS A 74 8.54 12.99 3.65
C LYS A 74 9.45 11.99 4.37
N ASN A 75 8.94 11.44 5.46
CA ASN A 75 9.60 10.37 6.20
C ASN A 75 9.23 9.03 5.57
N ILE A 76 10.14 8.47 4.78
CA ILE A 76 9.85 7.27 3.98
C ILE A 76 9.88 6.02 4.87
N LEU A 77 8.79 5.26 4.84
CA LEU A 77 8.69 3.98 5.52
C LEU A 77 9.07 2.82 4.59
N VAL A 78 8.57 2.86 3.35
CA VAL A 78 8.87 1.85 2.33
C VAL A 78 9.19 2.58 1.04
N GLU A 79 10.37 2.31 0.48
CA GLU A 79 10.79 2.87 -0.80
C GLU A 79 9.86 2.42 -1.93
N THR A 80 9.83 3.20 -2.99
CA THR A 80 8.96 2.94 -4.14
C THR A 80 9.19 1.54 -4.73
N PHE A 81 8.09 0.82 -4.95
CA PHE A 81 8.11 -0.45 -5.65
C PHE A 81 6.86 -0.60 -6.51
N SER A 82 6.87 -1.60 -7.40
CA SER A 82 5.73 -1.88 -8.29
C SER A 82 5.10 -3.22 -7.92
N PRO A 83 3.91 -3.22 -7.30
CA PRO A 83 3.21 -4.47 -7.01
C PRO A 83 2.58 -5.10 -8.25
N GLY A 84 2.43 -4.33 -9.33
CA GLY A 84 1.87 -4.79 -10.59
C GLY A 84 2.23 -3.83 -11.70
N ALA A 85 1.95 -4.22 -12.95
CA ALA A 85 2.27 -3.41 -14.12
C ALA A 85 1.51 -2.09 -14.09
N GLY A 86 2.23 -0.98 -14.35
CA GLY A 86 1.63 0.35 -14.42
C GLY A 86 1.31 0.97 -13.08
N VAL A 87 1.68 0.33 -11.96
CA VAL A 87 1.42 0.85 -10.62
C VAL A 87 2.73 0.95 -9.86
N ARG A 88 2.97 2.12 -9.26
CA ARG A 88 4.09 2.30 -8.33
C ARG A 88 3.55 2.80 -7.01
N VAL A 89 4.06 2.27 -5.92
CA VAL A 89 3.62 2.65 -4.56
C VAL A 89 4.83 2.94 -3.69
N ALA A 90 4.60 3.78 -2.68
CA ALA A 90 5.57 4.03 -1.63
C ALA A 90 4.79 4.34 -0.36
N PHE A 91 5.42 4.15 0.78
CA PHE A 91 4.78 4.41 2.08
C PHE A 91 5.60 5.40 2.86
N ILE A 92 4.93 6.32 3.53
CA ILE A 92 5.54 7.29 4.44
C ILE A 92 4.98 7.12 5.84
N VAL A 93 5.66 7.68 6.83
CA VAL A 93 5.12 7.80 8.19
C VAL A 93 4.62 9.22 8.37
N HIS A 94 3.35 9.36 8.73
CA HIS A 94 2.74 10.65 9.02
C HIS A 94 2.08 10.58 10.39
N ASN A 95 2.60 11.36 11.35
CA ASN A 95 2.12 11.34 12.72
C ASN A 95 2.01 9.93 13.30
N GLY A 96 3.03 9.10 13.04
CA GLY A 96 3.08 7.73 13.53
C GLY A 96 2.27 6.71 12.75
N ALA A 97 1.56 7.13 11.71
CA ALA A 97 0.72 6.24 10.90
C ALA A 97 1.32 6.03 9.52
N PRO A 98 1.17 4.82 8.94
CA PRO A 98 1.59 4.60 7.57
C PRO A 98 0.58 5.18 6.59
N VAL A 99 1.08 5.88 5.57
CA VAL A 99 0.28 6.45 4.48
C VAL A 99 0.91 6.00 3.17
N GLU A 100 0.09 5.53 2.25
CA GLU A 100 0.53 5.06 0.94
C GLU A 100 0.31 6.13 -0.12
N PHE A 101 1.33 6.33 -0.98
CA PHE A 101 1.16 7.05 -2.23
C PHE A 101 1.14 6.04 -3.36
N MET A 102 0.17 6.18 -4.26
CA MET A 102 0.01 5.28 -5.41
C MET A 102 -0.04 6.09 -6.70
N GLU A 103 0.87 5.75 -7.61
CA GLU A 103 0.93 6.36 -8.94
C GLU A 103 0.51 5.31 -9.96
N ILE A 104 -0.54 5.61 -10.73
CA ILE A 104 -1.04 4.73 -11.77
C ILE A 104 -0.72 5.37 -13.11
N LYS A 105 0.01 4.64 -13.95
CA LYS A 105 0.32 5.08 -15.30
C LYS A 105 -0.48 4.23 -16.29
N ASN A 106 -1.33 4.90 -17.04
CA ASN A 106 -2.04 4.24 -18.13
C ASN A 106 -1.08 4.10 -19.32
N PRO A 107 -1.10 2.95 -20.01
CA PRO A 107 -0.27 2.76 -21.21
C PRO A 107 -0.70 3.69 -22.34
#